data_59d2a2bac919ab533808fbcc87581cbd
#
_entry.id   59d2a2bac919ab533808fbcc87581cbd
#
_cell.length_a   1.000
_cell.length_b   1.000
_cell.length_c   1.000
_cell.angle_alpha   90.00
_cell.angle_beta   90.00
_cell.angle_gamma   90.00
#
_symmetry.space_group_name_H-M   'P 1'
#
loop_
_entity.id
_entity.type
_entity.pdbx_description
1 polymer ?
#
loop_
_entity_poly.entity_id
_entity_poly.type
_entity_poly.pdbx_seq_one_letter_code
_entity_poly.pdbx_strand_id
1 'polypeptide(L)'
;MAIGVEPLDAPVGAVVSGVDGRRSLSDRDFHRIEQVLLEHLVVVIPDLEDDVAWLLKFGHRFGPLVPHILTRFHHPKTPEMSIISANMDSGESRRTVKPAGAFWHSDLSYCRDPSDAIFLYATHVPSDGGDTLIANMQRVYEALPESLRKVIDGLTATHRYGWGGKGAITAPDPQRRAQYPDVVHPVVRVHARTGRRSLFVNPGYTMCINGVPGDESEAILEELFAHSQREEFCYRHRWAVGQLVAIDNRATLHRAMADYREPMRKLRMIVGCAERDTPGAGNLLN
;
A
#
# COMPACT_ATOMS: atom_id res chain seq x y z
N MET A 1 -1.22 -0.93 30.26
CA MET A 1 -0.73 -2.32 29.99
C MET A 1 0.49 -2.20 29.09
N ALA A 2 1.42 -3.13 29.14
CA ALA A 2 2.54 -3.15 28.21
C ALA A 2 2.03 -3.65 26.82
N ILE A 3 2.60 -3.08 25.75
CA ILE A 3 2.31 -3.53 24.38
C ILE A 3 2.87 -4.94 24.20
N GLY A 4 2.01 -5.89 23.78
CA GLY A 4 2.38 -7.22 23.32
C GLY A 4 2.59 -7.21 21.80
N VAL A 5 3.54 -8.02 21.32
CA VAL A 5 3.82 -8.18 19.88
C VAL A 5 3.85 -9.66 19.57
N GLU A 6 3.03 -10.09 18.61
CA GLU A 6 2.95 -11.47 18.16
C GLU A 6 3.08 -11.48 16.62
N PRO A 7 4.20 -11.98 16.07
CA PRO A 7 4.35 -12.15 14.63
C PRO A 7 3.29 -13.11 14.08
N LEU A 8 2.79 -12.79 12.88
CA LEU A 8 1.89 -13.69 12.15
C LEU A 8 2.69 -14.83 11.51
N ASP A 9 2.10 -15.99 11.40
CA ASP A 9 2.61 -17.10 10.58
C ASP A 9 2.33 -16.80 9.10
N ALA A 10 3.00 -15.76 8.59
CA ALA A 10 2.81 -15.22 7.25
C ALA A 10 4.07 -14.48 6.76
N PRO A 11 4.20 -14.20 5.45
CA PRO A 11 5.36 -13.48 4.92
C PRO A 11 5.50 -12.04 5.42
N VAL A 12 4.42 -11.46 5.97
CA VAL A 12 4.39 -10.13 6.60
C VAL A 12 3.40 -10.16 7.77
N GLY A 13 3.59 -9.24 8.71
CA GLY A 13 2.61 -8.90 9.73
C GLY A 13 2.96 -9.33 11.14
N ALA A 14 2.53 -8.49 12.07
CA ALA A 14 2.47 -8.79 13.50
C ALA A 14 1.21 -8.17 14.11
N VAL A 15 0.66 -8.83 15.11
CA VAL A 15 -0.41 -8.28 15.95
C VAL A 15 0.23 -7.51 17.09
N VAL A 16 -0.22 -6.27 17.30
CA VAL A 16 0.16 -5.44 18.44
C VAL A 16 -1.03 -5.27 19.36
N SER A 17 -0.98 -5.91 20.51
CA SER A 17 -2.02 -5.86 21.55
C SER A 17 -1.69 -4.84 22.65
N GLY A 18 -2.68 -4.47 23.48
CA GLY A 18 -2.50 -3.59 24.62
C GLY A 18 -2.49 -2.08 24.28
N VAL A 19 -2.81 -1.70 23.06
CA VAL A 19 -3.02 -0.30 22.67
C VAL A 19 -4.42 0.14 23.13
N ASP A 20 -4.50 1.20 23.93
CA ASP A 20 -5.76 1.80 24.38
C ASP A 20 -6.03 3.07 23.56
N GLY A 21 -6.96 3.00 22.60
CA GLY A 21 -7.37 4.12 21.74
C GLY A 21 -8.01 5.30 22.48
N ARG A 22 -8.38 5.16 23.76
CA ARG A 22 -8.91 6.25 24.59
C ARG A 22 -7.83 7.11 25.22
N ARG A 23 -6.58 6.70 25.14
CA ARG A 23 -5.44 7.37 25.76
C ARG A 23 -4.40 7.77 24.74
N SER A 24 -3.67 8.82 25.02
CA SER A 24 -2.50 9.17 24.22
C SER A 24 -1.45 8.07 24.33
N LEU A 25 -0.97 7.62 23.16
CA LEU A 25 0.11 6.64 23.07
C LEU A 25 1.43 7.26 23.56
N SER A 26 2.13 6.60 24.46
CA SER A 26 3.46 7.04 24.92
C SER A 26 4.49 7.01 23.78
N ASP A 27 5.57 7.80 23.89
CA ASP A 27 6.64 7.77 22.88
C ASP A 27 7.30 6.39 22.81
N ARG A 28 7.50 5.76 23.96
CA ARG A 28 8.05 4.41 24.03
C ARG A 28 7.19 3.40 23.25
N ASP A 29 5.86 3.43 23.46
CA ASP A 29 4.94 2.50 22.82
C ASP A 29 4.83 2.80 21.32
N PHE A 30 4.83 4.08 20.95
CA PHE A 30 4.88 4.48 19.54
C PHE A 30 6.14 3.96 18.84
N HIS A 31 7.32 4.22 19.39
CA HIS A 31 8.56 3.71 18.81
C HIS A 31 8.58 2.18 18.70
N ARG A 32 7.96 1.50 19.69
CA ARG A 32 7.83 0.03 19.58
C ARG A 32 6.96 -0.39 18.40
N ILE A 33 5.81 0.28 18.21
CA ILE A 33 4.93 0.01 17.06
C ILE A 33 5.64 0.33 15.74
N GLU A 34 6.34 1.46 15.67
CA GLU A 34 7.14 1.85 14.50
C GLU A 34 8.19 0.79 14.16
N GLN A 35 8.94 0.28 15.15
CA GLN A 35 9.92 -0.79 14.95
C GLN A 35 9.27 -2.08 14.44
N VAL A 36 8.11 -2.46 14.99
CA VAL A 36 7.35 -3.62 14.53
C VAL A 36 6.90 -3.45 13.08
N LEU A 37 6.47 -2.24 12.68
CA LEU A 37 6.10 -1.95 11.30
C LEU A 37 7.30 -2.08 10.35
N LEU A 38 8.47 -1.56 10.73
CA LEU A 38 9.70 -1.66 9.93
C LEU A 38 10.20 -3.10 9.80
N GLU A 39 10.02 -3.92 10.84
CA GLU A 39 10.46 -5.32 10.86
C GLU A 39 9.50 -6.24 10.11
N HIS A 40 8.19 -6.07 10.34
CA HIS A 40 7.15 -6.98 9.84
C HIS A 40 6.36 -6.43 8.66
N LEU A 41 6.54 -5.17 8.26
CA LEU A 41 5.89 -4.45 7.16
C LEU A 41 4.37 -4.24 7.33
N VAL A 42 3.73 -4.97 8.21
CA VAL A 42 2.31 -4.86 8.54
C VAL A 42 2.12 -4.98 10.03
N VAL A 43 1.34 -4.06 10.59
CA VAL A 43 0.94 -4.10 12.00
C VAL A 43 -0.58 -4.12 12.09
N VAL A 44 -1.12 -5.09 12.81
CA VAL A 44 -2.55 -5.19 13.12
C VAL A 44 -2.75 -4.80 14.58
N ILE A 45 -3.50 -3.73 14.84
CA ILE A 45 -3.91 -3.31 16.18
C ILE A 45 -5.40 -3.61 16.33
N PRO A 46 -5.79 -4.62 17.12
CA PRO A 46 -7.18 -4.96 17.34
C PRO A 46 -7.88 -4.06 18.35
N ASP A 47 -9.19 -4.17 18.41
CA ASP A 47 -10.06 -3.68 19.50
C ASP A 47 -9.96 -2.17 19.79
N LEU A 48 -9.66 -1.36 18.76
CA LEU A 48 -9.70 0.09 18.88
C LEU A 48 -11.13 0.62 18.74
N GLU A 49 -11.46 1.64 19.53
CA GLU A 49 -12.70 2.39 19.37
C GLU A 49 -12.65 3.30 18.14
N ASP A 50 -13.82 3.64 17.59
CA ASP A 50 -13.94 4.56 16.43
C ASP A 50 -13.73 6.01 16.89
N ASP A 51 -12.49 6.35 17.23
CA ASP A 51 -12.05 7.71 17.56
C ASP A 51 -11.20 8.30 16.43
N VAL A 52 -11.83 9.09 15.57
CA VAL A 52 -11.17 9.78 14.46
C VAL A 52 -10.02 10.69 14.95
N ALA A 53 -10.17 11.34 16.09
CA ALA A 53 -9.14 12.24 16.61
C ALA A 53 -7.91 11.48 17.09
N TRP A 54 -8.12 10.32 17.71
CA TRP A 54 -7.02 9.44 18.09
C TRP A 54 -6.31 8.86 16.86
N LEU A 55 -7.07 8.37 15.90
CA LEU A 55 -6.52 7.81 14.63
C LEU A 55 -5.64 8.84 13.90
N LEU A 56 -6.10 10.09 13.79
CA LEU A 56 -5.31 11.17 13.17
C LEU A 56 -4.03 11.45 13.95
N LYS A 57 -4.11 11.58 15.29
CA LYS A 57 -2.93 11.79 16.13
C LYS A 57 -1.92 10.64 15.96
N PHE A 58 -2.42 9.40 15.89
CA PHE A 58 -1.58 8.24 15.64
C PHE A 58 -0.88 8.33 14.28
N GLY A 59 -1.65 8.61 13.22
CA GLY A 59 -1.11 8.74 11.86
C GLY A 59 -0.04 9.85 11.74
N HIS A 60 -0.30 11.02 12.31
CA HIS A 60 0.64 12.16 12.29
C HIS A 60 1.99 11.88 12.98
N ARG A 61 2.06 10.89 13.85
CA ARG A 61 3.34 10.48 14.46
C ARG A 61 4.28 9.79 13.48
N PHE A 62 3.75 9.21 12.42
CA PHE A 62 4.56 8.58 11.36
C PHE A 62 5.02 9.59 10.30
N GLY A 63 4.34 10.73 10.18
CA GLY A 63 4.67 11.78 9.21
C GLY A 63 3.44 12.61 8.79
N PRO A 64 3.61 13.49 7.79
CA PRO A 64 2.50 14.30 7.29
C PRO A 64 1.44 13.40 6.63
N LEU A 65 0.17 13.62 6.97
CA LEU A 65 -0.93 12.92 6.32
C LEU A 65 -1.30 13.63 5.01
N VAL A 66 -1.42 12.86 3.93
CA VAL A 66 -1.74 13.35 2.59
C VAL A 66 -3.21 13.07 2.28
N PRO A 67 -4.02 14.11 2.02
CA PRO A 67 -5.40 13.93 1.59
C PRO A 67 -5.50 13.11 0.30
N HIS A 68 -6.53 12.29 0.19
CA HIS A 68 -6.79 11.55 -1.04
C HIS A 68 -7.02 12.51 -2.22
N ILE A 69 -6.47 12.17 -3.41
CA ILE A 69 -6.58 12.98 -4.63
C ILE A 69 -8.05 13.23 -5.08
N LEU A 70 -8.97 12.35 -4.68
CA LEU A 70 -10.39 12.45 -4.97
C LEU A 70 -11.14 12.97 -3.75
N THR A 71 -11.54 14.24 -3.77
CA THR A 71 -12.21 14.93 -2.65
C THR A 71 -13.51 14.24 -2.21
N ARG A 72 -14.18 13.52 -3.12
CA ARG A 72 -15.40 12.75 -2.80
C ARG A 72 -15.17 11.63 -1.76
N PHE A 73 -13.92 11.23 -1.56
CA PHE A 73 -13.56 10.24 -0.53
C PHE A 73 -13.13 10.88 0.78
N HIS A 74 -12.96 12.20 0.84
CA HIS A 74 -12.56 12.86 2.07
C HIS A 74 -13.59 12.63 3.18
N HIS A 75 -13.09 12.42 4.38
CA HIS A 75 -13.94 12.45 5.56
C HIS A 75 -14.50 13.87 5.76
N PRO A 76 -15.81 14.07 6.05
CA PRO A 76 -16.46 15.38 6.05
C PRO A 76 -15.80 16.42 6.99
N LYS A 77 -15.21 15.96 8.10
CA LYS A 77 -14.59 16.83 9.11
C LYS A 77 -13.09 16.95 9.00
N THR A 78 -12.44 16.04 8.27
CA THR A 78 -10.97 15.94 8.21
C THR A 78 -10.52 15.35 6.88
N PRO A 79 -10.12 16.21 5.91
CA PRO A 79 -9.71 15.78 4.57
C PRO A 79 -8.50 14.83 4.52
N GLU A 80 -7.67 14.85 5.55
CA GLU A 80 -6.50 13.96 5.72
C GLU A 80 -6.90 12.49 5.86
N MET A 81 -8.15 12.25 6.24
CA MET A 81 -8.74 10.92 6.31
C MET A 81 -9.70 10.71 5.14
N SER A 82 -9.67 9.54 4.56
CA SER A 82 -10.58 9.13 3.48
C SER A 82 -11.53 8.05 3.95
N ILE A 83 -12.76 8.08 3.42
CA ILE A 83 -13.75 7.03 3.63
C ILE A 83 -13.74 6.13 2.39
N ILE A 84 -13.36 4.87 2.58
CA ILE A 84 -13.52 3.83 1.58
C ILE A 84 -14.79 3.06 1.95
N SER A 85 -15.82 3.18 1.14
CA SER A 85 -17.09 2.47 1.37
C SER A 85 -17.57 1.81 0.08
N ALA A 86 -18.21 0.66 0.23
CA ALA A 86 -19.04 0.07 -0.79
C ALA A 86 -20.45 -0.06 -0.21
N ASN A 87 -21.34 0.85 -0.63
CA ASN A 87 -22.75 0.79 -0.28
C ASN A 87 -23.49 -0.03 -1.32
N MET A 88 -24.27 -0.99 -0.86
CA MET A 88 -25.08 -1.85 -1.70
C MET A 88 -26.42 -1.23 -2.09
N ASP A 89 -26.77 -0.07 -1.51
CA ASP A 89 -28.09 0.58 -1.64
C ASP A 89 -28.23 1.55 -2.82
N SER A 90 -27.14 1.93 -3.49
CA SER A 90 -27.24 2.66 -4.75
C SER A 90 -27.65 1.65 -5.83
N GLY A 91 -28.91 1.65 -6.25
CA GLY A 91 -29.50 0.77 -7.28
C GLY A 91 -28.79 0.72 -8.65
N GLU A 92 -27.54 1.19 -8.70
CA GLU A 92 -26.65 1.07 -9.83
C GLU A 92 -26.08 -0.35 -9.90
N SER A 93 -26.32 -0.95 -11.03
CA SER A 93 -25.93 -2.30 -11.42
C SER A 93 -24.54 -2.73 -10.87
N ARG A 94 -24.54 -3.64 -9.90
CA ARG A 94 -23.41 -4.26 -9.20
C ARG A 94 -22.31 -4.87 -10.08
N ARG A 95 -22.43 -4.81 -11.41
CA ARG A 95 -21.64 -5.61 -12.34
C ARG A 95 -20.46 -4.92 -12.99
N THR A 96 -20.26 -3.62 -12.84
CA THR A 96 -19.32 -2.89 -13.71
C THR A 96 -18.26 -2.02 -13.01
N VAL A 97 -18.37 -1.73 -11.73
CA VAL A 97 -17.36 -0.92 -11.03
C VAL A 97 -16.48 -1.83 -10.17
N LYS A 98 -15.25 -2.08 -10.63
CA LYS A 98 -14.23 -2.69 -9.76
C LYS A 98 -14.02 -1.76 -8.57
N PRO A 99 -14.08 -2.24 -7.33
CA PRO A 99 -13.81 -1.42 -6.16
C PRO A 99 -12.44 -0.73 -6.28
N ALA A 100 -12.31 0.46 -5.72
CA ALA A 100 -11.03 1.14 -5.64
C ALA A 100 -10.00 0.22 -4.96
N GLY A 101 -8.83 0.05 -5.58
CA GLY A 101 -7.78 -0.83 -5.06
C GLY A 101 -7.96 -2.32 -5.33
N ALA A 102 -8.89 -2.75 -6.20
CA ALA A 102 -9.06 -4.16 -6.57
C ALA A 102 -7.97 -4.70 -7.53
N PHE A 103 -6.85 -4.05 -7.61
CA PHE A 103 -5.65 -4.46 -8.34
C PHE A 103 -4.42 -4.30 -7.45
N TRP A 104 -3.35 -5.03 -7.74
CA TRP A 104 -2.11 -4.93 -7.00
C TRP A 104 -1.45 -3.57 -7.24
N HIS A 105 -1.18 -2.83 -6.16
CA HIS A 105 -0.57 -1.51 -6.21
C HIS A 105 0.15 -1.16 -4.90
N SER A 106 0.97 -0.13 -4.98
CA SER A 106 1.46 0.65 -3.86
C SER A 106 0.85 2.04 -3.99
N ASP A 107 0.28 2.57 -2.91
CA ASP A 107 -0.36 3.89 -2.91
C ASP A 107 0.63 5.00 -3.29
N LEU A 108 0.18 5.90 -4.15
CA LEU A 108 0.95 7.04 -4.67
C LEU A 108 2.25 6.68 -5.43
N SER A 109 2.43 5.43 -5.87
CA SER A 109 3.61 5.07 -6.67
C SER A 109 3.69 5.82 -8.02
N TYR A 110 2.61 6.47 -8.43
CA TYR A 110 2.55 7.38 -9.58
C TYR A 110 2.89 8.84 -9.24
N CYS A 111 3.27 9.14 -8.00
CA CYS A 111 3.74 10.44 -7.55
C CYS A 111 5.27 10.45 -7.49
N ARG A 112 5.86 11.65 -7.62
CA ARG A 112 7.29 11.83 -7.46
C ARG A 112 7.79 11.36 -6.10
N ASP A 113 7.01 11.63 -5.06
CA ASP A 113 7.27 11.23 -3.69
C ASP A 113 6.14 10.28 -3.26
N PRO A 114 6.32 8.94 -3.39
CA PRO A 114 5.34 7.94 -2.95
C PRO A 114 5.11 7.99 -1.45
N SER A 115 3.99 7.45 -0.98
CA SER A 115 3.70 7.40 0.46
C SER A 115 4.59 6.39 1.19
N ASP A 116 4.93 6.71 2.45
CA ASP A 116 5.71 5.84 3.32
C ASP A 116 4.87 4.73 3.93
N ALA A 117 3.67 5.08 4.40
CA ALA A 117 2.77 4.11 5.02
C ALA A 117 1.31 4.45 4.73
N ILE A 118 0.46 3.44 4.85
CA ILE A 118 -0.99 3.60 4.85
C ILE A 118 -1.59 2.97 6.10
N PHE A 119 -2.65 3.58 6.59
CA PHE A 119 -3.43 3.08 7.71
C PHE A 119 -4.86 2.88 7.28
N LEU A 120 -5.40 1.71 7.59
CA LEU A 120 -6.78 1.34 7.32
C LEU A 120 -7.44 0.95 8.64
N TYR A 121 -8.53 1.62 8.99
CA TYR A 121 -9.34 1.30 10.17
C TYR A 121 -10.71 0.82 9.75
N ALA A 122 -11.13 -0.35 10.22
CA ALA A 122 -12.38 -0.98 9.82
C ALA A 122 -13.54 -0.57 10.74
N THR A 123 -14.54 0.14 10.19
CA THR A 123 -15.77 0.50 10.91
C THR A 123 -16.93 -0.44 10.60
N HIS A 124 -16.98 -1.01 9.39
CA HIS A 124 -17.95 -2.01 8.96
C HIS A 124 -17.26 -3.05 8.11
N VAL A 125 -17.48 -4.30 8.39
CA VAL A 125 -16.88 -5.44 7.70
C VAL A 125 -17.99 -6.40 7.30
N PRO A 126 -18.03 -6.87 6.05
CA PRO A 126 -18.97 -7.91 5.63
C PRO A 126 -18.72 -9.22 6.39
N SER A 127 -19.73 -10.05 6.52
CA SER A 127 -19.63 -11.38 7.18
C SER A 127 -18.71 -12.34 6.40
N ASP A 128 -18.56 -12.12 5.08
CA ASP A 128 -17.68 -12.89 4.21
C ASP A 128 -17.06 -12.01 3.13
N GLY A 129 -15.77 -12.26 2.82
CA GLY A 129 -15.01 -11.51 1.83
C GLY A 129 -14.56 -10.13 2.28
N GLY A 130 -14.15 -9.29 1.32
CA GLY A 130 -13.67 -7.93 1.57
C GLY A 130 -12.27 -7.86 2.19
N ASP A 131 -11.53 -8.95 2.13
CA ASP A 131 -10.16 -9.07 2.65
C ASP A 131 -9.18 -8.17 1.88
N THR A 132 -8.00 -8.01 2.43
CA THR A 132 -6.90 -7.32 1.75
C THR A 132 -5.72 -8.27 1.60
N LEU A 133 -5.26 -8.44 0.36
CA LEU A 133 -4.00 -9.16 0.09
C LEU A 133 -2.84 -8.18 0.19
N ILE A 134 -1.72 -8.61 0.80
CA ILE A 134 -0.51 -7.80 0.98
C ILE A 134 0.69 -8.67 0.63
N ALA A 135 1.53 -8.19 -0.31
CA ALA A 135 2.74 -8.89 -0.76
C ALA A 135 4.00 -8.26 -0.16
N ASN A 136 4.94 -9.09 0.30
CA ASN A 136 6.26 -8.67 0.80
C ASN A 136 7.24 -8.45 -0.35
N MET A 137 7.42 -7.22 -0.78
CA MET A 137 8.27 -6.90 -1.93
C MET A 137 9.77 -7.01 -1.63
N GLN A 138 10.18 -7.11 -0.36
CA GLN A 138 11.55 -7.44 0.04
C GLN A 138 11.83 -8.93 -0.21
N ARG A 139 10.95 -9.83 0.28
CA ARG A 139 11.07 -11.28 0.02
C ARG A 139 10.92 -11.60 -1.47
N VAL A 140 10.04 -10.90 -2.17
CA VAL A 140 9.90 -11.00 -3.63
C VAL A 140 11.24 -10.72 -4.31
N TYR A 141 11.92 -9.62 -3.97
CA TYR A 141 13.23 -9.29 -4.55
C TYR A 141 14.30 -10.32 -4.16
N GLU A 142 14.36 -10.73 -2.90
CA GLU A 142 15.33 -11.70 -2.37
C GLU A 142 15.22 -13.06 -3.08
N ALA A 143 13.99 -13.48 -3.45
CA ALA A 143 13.71 -14.76 -4.09
C ALA A 143 13.81 -14.75 -5.64
N LEU A 144 14.06 -13.59 -6.26
CA LEU A 144 14.27 -13.52 -7.70
C LEU A 144 15.52 -14.33 -8.11
N PRO A 145 15.49 -14.99 -9.27
CA PRO A 145 16.67 -15.57 -9.88
C PRO A 145 17.80 -14.53 -10.00
N GLU A 146 19.05 -14.94 -9.76
CA GLU A 146 20.20 -14.03 -9.83
C GLU A 146 20.34 -13.37 -11.20
N SER A 147 20.03 -14.10 -12.26
CA SER A 147 20.01 -13.58 -13.64
C SER A 147 19.05 -12.41 -13.78
N LEU A 148 17.82 -12.56 -13.28
CA LEU A 148 16.80 -11.50 -13.36
C LEU A 148 17.16 -10.31 -12.47
N ARG A 149 17.68 -10.56 -11.26
CA ARG A 149 18.17 -9.48 -10.39
C ARG A 149 19.25 -8.64 -11.07
N LYS A 150 20.21 -9.27 -11.75
CA LYS A 150 21.28 -8.57 -12.49
C LYS A 150 20.72 -7.72 -13.65
N VAL A 151 19.64 -8.17 -14.28
CA VAL A 151 18.99 -7.41 -15.36
C VAL A 151 18.31 -6.17 -14.81
N ILE A 152 17.56 -6.30 -13.70
CA ILE A 152 16.75 -5.19 -13.18
C ILE A 152 17.49 -4.23 -12.24
N ASP A 153 18.61 -4.65 -11.66
CA ASP A 153 19.40 -3.80 -10.76
C ASP A 153 19.92 -2.58 -11.53
N GLY A 154 19.59 -1.38 -11.03
CA GLY A 154 19.95 -0.11 -11.66
C GLY A 154 18.98 0.37 -12.76
N LEU A 155 18.03 -0.45 -13.18
CA LEU A 155 16.99 0.00 -14.10
C LEU A 155 15.95 0.88 -13.39
N THR A 156 15.29 1.71 -14.18
CA THR A 156 14.15 2.53 -13.74
C THR A 156 12.88 2.11 -14.47
N ALA A 157 11.75 2.43 -13.88
CA ALA A 157 10.44 2.19 -14.48
C ALA A 157 9.60 3.47 -14.48
N THR A 158 8.80 3.66 -15.50
CA THR A 158 7.84 4.76 -15.60
C THR A 158 6.52 4.35 -14.98
N HIS A 159 6.05 5.15 -14.01
CA HIS A 159 4.76 4.99 -13.36
C HIS A 159 3.79 6.07 -13.84
N ARG A 160 2.54 5.67 -14.07
CA ARG A 160 1.48 6.52 -14.62
C ARG A 160 0.22 6.48 -13.79
N TYR A 161 -0.29 7.64 -13.42
CA TYR A 161 -1.62 7.78 -12.83
C TYR A 161 -2.70 7.27 -13.79
N GLY A 162 -3.56 6.38 -13.27
CA GLY A 162 -4.67 5.82 -14.04
C GLY A 162 -4.27 4.84 -15.15
N TRP A 163 -3.06 4.27 -15.08
CA TRP A 163 -2.61 3.22 -16.01
C TRP A 163 -3.56 2.01 -15.98
N GLY A 164 -3.86 1.49 -14.79
CA GLY A 164 -4.79 0.36 -14.59
C GLY A 164 -4.35 -0.97 -15.20
N GLY A 165 -3.13 -1.05 -15.72
CA GLY A 165 -2.62 -2.21 -16.45
C GLY A 165 -3.04 -2.22 -17.92
N LYS A 166 -2.53 -3.19 -18.69
CA LYS A 166 -2.97 -3.47 -20.07
C LYS A 166 -4.45 -3.84 -20.05
N GLY A 167 -5.23 -3.19 -20.93
CA GLY A 167 -6.67 -3.43 -21.03
C GLY A 167 -7.53 -2.70 -20.01
N ALA A 168 -7.00 -1.69 -19.34
CA ALA A 168 -7.82 -0.79 -18.52
C ALA A 168 -8.90 -0.11 -19.38
N ILE A 169 -10.16 -0.33 -19.00
CA ILE A 169 -11.32 0.09 -19.80
C ILE A 169 -11.58 1.60 -19.68
N THR A 170 -11.04 2.26 -18.66
CA THR A 170 -11.35 3.66 -18.37
C THR A 170 -10.06 4.48 -18.33
N ALA A 171 -9.90 5.36 -19.31
CA ALA A 171 -8.86 6.39 -19.24
C ALA A 171 -9.15 7.35 -18.08
N PRO A 172 -8.14 7.80 -17.33
CA PRO A 172 -8.32 8.79 -16.29
C PRO A 172 -8.79 10.12 -16.91
N ASP A 173 -9.53 10.90 -16.08
CA ASP A 173 -9.91 12.26 -16.41
C ASP A 173 -8.67 13.05 -16.92
N PRO A 174 -8.73 13.68 -18.12
CA PRO A 174 -7.60 14.41 -18.70
C PRO A 174 -7.04 15.50 -17.79
N GLN A 175 -7.88 16.21 -17.02
CA GLN A 175 -7.43 17.26 -16.11
C GLN A 175 -6.59 16.67 -14.96
N ARG A 176 -6.98 15.54 -14.42
CA ARG A 176 -6.20 14.82 -13.40
C ARG A 176 -4.93 14.23 -13.97
N ARG A 177 -5.01 13.69 -15.18
CA ARG A 177 -3.82 13.18 -15.87
C ARG A 177 -2.75 14.29 -16.03
N ALA A 178 -3.16 15.53 -16.30
CA ALA A 178 -2.26 16.69 -16.38
C ALA A 178 -1.67 17.05 -15.01
N GLN A 179 -2.41 16.88 -13.92
CA GLN A 179 -1.92 17.13 -12.55
C GLN A 179 -0.90 16.08 -12.07
N TYR A 180 -1.00 14.84 -12.60
CA TYR A 180 -0.13 13.72 -12.24
C TYR A 180 0.61 13.23 -13.50
N PRO A 181 1.66 13.94 -13.94
CA PRO A 181 2.50 13.51 -15.07
C PRO A 181 3.19 12.19 -14.74
N ASP A 182 3.69 11.51 -15.77
CA ASP A 182 4.46 10.29 -15.58
C ASP A 182 5.68 10.56 -14.70
N VAL A 183 5.99 9.63 -13.82
CA VAL A 183 7.15 9.70 -12.93
C VAL A 183 8.03 8.48 -13.13
N VAL A 184 9.30 8.65 -12.85
CA VAL A 184 10.30 7.60 -12.98
C VAL A 184 10.78 7.19 -11.59
N HIS A 185 10.74 5.89 -11.30
CA HIS A 185 11.26 5.30 -10.09
C HIS A 185 12.25 4.19 -10.39
N PRO A 186 13.19 3.89 -9.48
CA PRO A 186 14.01 2.68 -9.61
C PRO A 186 13.12 1.42 -9.55
N VAL A 187 13.46 0.41 -10.35
CA VAL A 187 12.80 -0.91 -10.29
C VAL A 187 13.06 -1.59 -8.95
N VAL A 188 14.26 -1.38 -8.39
CA VAL A 188 14.68 -1.86 -7.07
C VAL A 188 15.01 -0.66 -6.19
N ARG A 189 14.33 -0.54 -5.04
CA ARG A 189 14.55 0.53 -4.06
C ARG A 189 15.25 0.00 -2.82
N VAL A 190 16.05 0.85 -2.17
CA VAL A 190 16.57 0.61 -0.83
C VAL A 190 15.71 1.40 0.16
N HIS A 191 15.11 0.69 1.09
CA HIS A 191 14.27 1.29 2.12
C HIS A 191 15.10 2.17 3.05
N ALA A 192 14.78 3.47 3.15
CA ALA A 192 15.60 4.47 3.84
C ALA A 192 15.85 4.14 5.31
N ARG A 193 14.88 3.53 6.00
CA ARG A 193 14.95 3.23 7.43
C ARG A 193 15.63 1.88 7.75
N THR A 194 15.54 0.90 6.86
CA THR A 194 16.02 -0.47 7.14
C THR A 194 17.20 -0.90 6.30
N GLY A 195 17.53 -0.17 5.22
CA GLY A 195 18.56 -0.55 4.26
C GLY A 195 18.20 -1.78 3.40
N ARG A 196 17.04 -2.38 3.57
CA ARG A 196 16.63 -3.56 2.79
C ARG A 196 16.17 -3.17 1.39
N ARG A 197 16.48 -4.01 0.42
CA ARG A 197 16.03 -3.85 -0.96
C ARG A 197 14.63 -4.41 -1.14
N SER A 198 13.83 -3.74 -1.95
CA SER A 198 12.51 -4.18 -2.36
C SER A 198 12.27 -3.94 -3.84
N LEU A 199 11.51 -4.81 -4.49
CA LEU A 199 11.02 -4.57 -5.84
C LEU A 199 9.94 -3.48 -5.81
N PHE A 200 10.08 -2.46 -6.68
CA PHE A 200 9.17 -1.31 -6.70
C PHE A 200 8.49 -1.14 -8.07
N VAL A 201 7.84 -2.19 -8.54
CA VAL A 201 6.96 -2.17 -9.71
C VAL A 201 5.63 -2.80 -9.35
N ASN A 202 4.55 -2.36 -10.00
CA ASN A 202 3.21 -2.91 -9.74
C ASN A 202 2.32 -2.85 -10.98
N PRO A 203 1.38 -3.81 -11.14
CA PRO A 203 0.48 -3.86 -12.30
C PRO A 203 -0.40 -2.62 -12.46
N GLY A 204 -0.72 -1.93 -11.33
CA GLY A 204 -1.65 -0.82 -11.32
C GLY A 204 -1.12 0.46 -11.96
N TYR A 205 0.17 0.73 -11.79
CA TYR A 205 0.75 2.02 -12.18
C TYR A 205 2.03 1.92 -12.99
N THR A 206 2.77 0.80 -12.97
CA THR A 206 4.00 0.66 -13.75
C THR A 206 3.68 0.41 -15.22
N MET A 207 4.10 1.31 -16.07
CA MET A 207 3.84 1.28 -17.50
C MET A 207 4.91 0.55 -18.30
N CYS A 208 6.17 0.85 -18.03
CA CYS A 208 7.31 0.25 -18.72
C CYS A 208 8.59 0.37 -17.88
N ILE A 209 9.58 -0.48 -18.21
CA ILE A 209 10.95 -0.35 -17.75
C ILE A 209 11.71 0.50 -18.77
N ASN A 210 12.45 1.49 -18.28
CA ASN A 210 13.20 2.39 -19.12
C ASN A 210 14.56 1.80 -19.52
N GLY A 211 15.01 2.13 -20.74
CA GLY A 211 16.33 1.72 -21.23
C GLY A 211 16.37 0.33 -21.87
N VAL A 212 15.23 -0.36 -21.98
CA VAL A 212 15.09 -1.63 -22.71
C VAL A 212 14.02 -1.56 -23.79
N PRO A 213 14.06 -2.40 -24.83
CA PRO A 213 13.00 -2.47 -25.84
C PRO A 213 11.62 -2.71 -25.24
N GLY A 214 10.57 -2.24 -25.91
CA GLY A 214 9.22 -2.29 -25.37
C GLY A 214 8.69 -3.72 -25.08
N ASP A 215 8.96 -4.65 -25.98
CA ASP A 215 8.61 -6.06 -25.84
C ASP A 215 9.40 -6.77 -24.72
N GLU A 216 10.68 -6.44 -24.58
CA GLU A 216 11.51 -6.92 -23.46
C GLU A 216 11.05 -6.33 -22.13
N SER A 217 10.77 -5.01 -22.10
CA SER A 217 10.20 -4.34 -20.90
C SER A 217 8.90 -5.01 -20.45
N GLU A 218 8.05 -5.35 -21.41
CA GLU A 218 6.80 -6.04 -21.13
C GLU A 218 7.02 -7.43 -20.54
N ALA A 219 7.88 -8.24 -21.16
CA ALA A 219 8.18 -9.59 -20.71
C ALA A 219 8.76 -9.59 -19.29
N ILE A 220 9.71 -8.67 -19.01
CA ILE A 220 10.27 -8.52 -17.67
C ILE A 220 9.19 -8.13 -16.64
N LEU A 221 8.32 -7.15 -16.96
CA LEU A 221 7.26 -6.73 -16.05
C LEU A 221 6.26 -7.85 -15.79
N GLU A 222 5.87 -8.61 -16.80
CA GLU A 222 4.95 -9.75 -16.65
C GLU A 222 5.55 -10.82 -15.71
N GLU A 223 6.83 -11.15 -15.88
CA GLU A 223 7.54 -12.07 -14.99
C GLU A 223 7.61 -11.55 -13.55
N LEU A 224 7.97 -10.28 -13.35
CA LEU A 224 8.04 -9.65 -12.03
C LEU A 224 6.66 -9.59 -11.36
N PHE A 225 5.60 -9.27 -12.11
CA PHE A 225 4.24 -9.24 -11.58
C PHE A 225 3.75 -10.64 -11.20
N ALA A 226 3.98 -11.64 -12.05
CA ALA A 226 3.62 -13.01 -11.75
C ALA A 226 4.37 -13.52 -10.51
N HIS A 227 5.68 -13.22 -10.41
CA HIS A 227 6.49 -13.60 -9.27
C HIS A 227 6.01 -12.95 -7.98
N SER A 228 5.69 -11.64 -7.99
CA SER A 228 5.25 -10.90 -6.81
C SER A 228 3.89 -11.35 -6.24
N GLN A 229 3.08 -12.03 -7.03
CA GLN A 229 1.74 -12.48 -6.65
C GLN A 229 1.70 -13.95 -6.17
N ARG A 230 2.86 -14.60 -6.05
CA ARG A 230 2.94 -15.97 -5.55
C ARG A 230 2.50 -16.01 -4.08
N GLU A 231 1.79 -17.08 -3.72
CA GLU A 231 1.17 -17.24 -2.40
C GLU A 231 2.19 -17.14 -1.27
N GLU A 232 3.39 -17.66 -1.48
CA GLU A 232 4.49 -17.63 -0.48
C GLU A 232 4.96 -16.23 -0.08
N PHE A 233 4.64 -15.20 -0.87
CA PHE A 233 4.95 -13.81 -0.57
C PHE A 233 3.75 -13.00 -0.09
N CYS A 234 2.55 -13.59 -0.14
CA CYS A 234 1.30 -12.90 0.07
C CYS A 234 0.65 -13.28 1.41
N TYR A 235 0.19 -12.27 2.13
CA TYR A 235 -0.63 -12.39 3.32
C TYR A 235 -2.05 -11.95 2.99
N ARG A 236 -3.05 -12.73 3.42
CA ARG A 236 -4.46 -12.39 3.30
C ARG A 236 -4.97 -11.90 4.66
N HIS A 237 -5.16 -10.61 4.80
CA HIS A 237 -5.74 -10.00 5.99
C HIS A 237 -7.26 -10.10 5.97
N ARG A 238 -7.80 -10.83 6.93
CA ARG A 238 -9.24 -10.89 7.21
C ARG A 238 -9.59 -9.82 8.21
N TRP A 239 -10.54 -8.97 7.85
CA TRP A 239 -10.90 -7.83 8.66
C TRP A 239 -11.84 -8.17 9.81
N ALA A 240 -11.66 -7.50 10.94
CA ALA A 240 -12.66 -7.37 12.00
C ALA A 240 -12.91 -5.89 12.31
N VAL A 241 -14.12 -5.55 12.75
CA VAL A 241 -14.47 -4.19 13.19
C VAL A 241 -13.57 -3.78 14.35
N GLY A 242 -13.12 -2.51 14.36
CA GLY A 242 -12.20 -2.00 15.38
C GLY A 242 -10.73 -2.31 15.13
N GLN A 243 -10.37 -2.96 14.03
CA GLN A 243 -8.97 -3.18 13.67
C GLN A 243 -8.39 -1.97 12.92
N LEU A 244 -7.21 -1.53 13.35
CA LEU A 244 -6.32 -0.65 12.59
C LEU A 244 -5.19 -1.49 12.01
N VAL A 245 -5.03 -1.42 10.69
CA VAL A 245 -3.91 -2.05 9.97
C VAL A 245 -3.00 -0.97 9.43
N ALA A 246 -1.76 -0.97 9.90
CA ALA A 246 -0.67 -0.16 9.35
C ALA A 246 0.13 -1.00 8.35
N ILE A 247 0.43 -0.45 7.18
CA ILE A 247 1.16 -1.12 6.10
C ILE A 247 2.33 -0.22 5.69
N ASP A 248 3.55 -0.74 5.70
CA ASP A 248 4.70 -0.07 5.13
C ASP A 248 4.59 -0.11 3.59
N ASN A 249 4.17 1.01 3.02
CA ASN A 249 3.88 1.12 1.59
C ASN A 249 5.15 1.15 0.71
N ARG A 250 6.33 1.37 1.32
CA ARG A 250 7.63 1.40 0.63
C ARG A 250 8.09 0.00 0.20
N ALA A 251 7.65 -1.02 0.93
CA ALA A 251 8.13 -2.39 0.76
C ALA A 251 7.01 -3.41 0.56
N THR A 252 5.79 -2.97 0.28
CA THR A 252 4.64 -3.85 0.03
C THR A 252 3.85 -3.45 -1.20
N LEU A 253 3.15 -4.41 -1.77
CA LEU A 253 1.97 -4.18 -2.61
C LEU A 253 0.74 -4.65 -1.88
N HIS A 254 -0.40 -4.04 -2.18
CA HIS A 254 -1.67 -4.50 -1.64
C HIS A 254 -2.78 -4.51 -2.68
N ARG A 255 -3.84 -5.28 -2.39
CA ARG A 255 -5.00 -5.44 -3.26
C ARG A 255 -6.24 -5.70 -2.41
N ALA A 256 -7.29 -4.91 -2.60
CA ALA A 256 -8.59 -5.17 -2.01
C ALA A 256 -9.31 -6.31 -2.74
N MET A 257 -9.86 -7.26 -2.00
CA MET A 257 -10.72 -8.31 -2.56
C MET A 257 -12.13 -7.77 -2.72
N ALA A 258 -12.70 -8.00 -3.92
CA ALA A 258 -14.03 -7.53 -4.29
C ALA A 258 -15.07 -8.68 -4.26
N ASP A 259 -14.89 -9.60 -3.33
CA ASP A 259 -15.62 -10.87 -3.23
C ASP A 259 -16.75 -10.85 -2.17
N TYR A 260 -17.13 -9.67 -1.69
CA TYR A 260 -18.17 -9.47 -0.67
C TYR A 260 -19.49 -8.96 -1.27
N ARG A 261 -20.59 -9.16 -0.52
CA ARG A 261 -21.94 -8.74 -0.92
C ARG A 261 -22.59 -7.75 0.05
N GLU A 262 -22.08 -7.66 1.27
CA GLU A 262 -22.57 -6.78 2.32
C GLU A 262 -21.84 -5.43 2.30
N PRO A 263 -22.39 -4.39 2.93
CA PRO A 263 -21.71 -3.10 3.05
C PRO A 263 -20.36 -3.22 3.75
N MET A 264 -19.40 -2.44 3.27
CA MET A 264 -18.08 -2.31 3.88
C MET A 264 -17.74 -0.83 4.05
N ARG A 265 -17.12 -0.46 5.18
CA ARG A 265 -16.59 0.88 5.41
C ARG A 265 -15.27 0.82 6.16
N LYS A 266 -14.27 1.47 5.60
CA LYS A 266 -12.95 1.66 6.23
C LYS A 266 -12.56 3.13 6.18
N LEU A 267 -11.90 3.61 7.22
CA LEU A 267 -11.21 4.89 7.23
C LEU A 267 -9.78 4.67 6.79
N ARG A 268 -9.26 5.51 5.90
CA ARG A 268 -7.89 5.41 5.39
C ARG A 268 -7.14 6.71 5.61
N MET A 269 -5.91 6.60 6.08
CA MET A 269 -4.91 7.66 6.12
C MET A 269 -3.70 7.25 5.29
N ILE A 270 -3.11 8.20 4.60
CA ILE A 270 -1.89 8.01 3.81
C ILE A 270 -0.82 8.89 4.43
N VAL A 271 0.28 8.29 4.84
CA VAL A 271 1.46 9.02 5.35
C VAL A 271 2.33 9.40 4.17
N GLY A 272 2.59 10.70 4.00
CA GLY A 272 3.47 11.21 2.98
C GLY A 272 4.93 10.82 3.22
N CYS A 273 5.76 10.98 2.19
CA CYS A 273 7.17 10.67 2.27
C CYS A 273 7.89 11.61 3.25
N ALA A 274 8.42 11.07 4.32
CA ALA A 274 9.25 11.81 5.29
C ALA A 274 10.74 11.72 4.94
N GLU A 275 11.17 10.57 4.43
CA GLU A 275 12.56 10.32 4.00
C GLU A 275 12.54 9.67 2.62
N ARG A 276 13.44 10.11 1.74
CA ARG A 276 13.52 9.52 0.39
C ARG A 276 14.27 8.19 0.45
N ASP A 277 13.65 7.14 -0.06
CA ASP A 277 14.33 5.88 -0.32
C ASP A 277 15.39 6.08 -1.42
N THR A 278 16.55 5.46 -1.22
CA THR A 278 17.60 5.50 -2.23
C THR A 278 17.36 4.45 -3.32
N PRO A 279 17.77 4.71 -4.56
CA PRO A 279 17.82 3.69 -5.60
C PRO A 279 18.68 2.52 -5.12
N GLY A 280 18.29 1.30 -5.43
CA GLY A 280 19.16 0.12 -5.25
C GLY A 280 20.48 0.37 -6.00
N ALA A 281 21.62 0.05 -5.36
CA ALA A 281 22.94 0.41 -5.84
C ALA A 281 23.26 -0.19 -7.23
N GLY A 282 22.89 0.53 -8.23
CA GLY A 282 23.39 0.48 -9.58
C GLY A 282 23.48 1.93 -9.99
N ASN A 283 24.66 2.48 -10.05
CA ASN A 283 25.00 3.85 -10.38
C ASN A 283 23.89 4.62 -11.12
N LEU A 284 23.11 5.41 -10.41
CA LEU A 284 22.50 6.59 -11.00
C LEU A 284 23.63 7.62 -11.12
N LEU A 285 24.42 7.49 -12.18
CA LEU A 285 25.27 8.55 -12.64
C LEU A 285 24.38 9.58 -13.34
N ASN A 286 24.34 10.78 -12.74
CA ASN A 286 24.05 12.13 -13.30
C ASN A 286 22.86 12.29 -14.21
#